data_63e8e7aaa17e74ce9932b49702e407f6
#
_entry.id   63e8e7aaa17e74ce9932b49702e407f6
#
_cell.length_a   1.000
_cell.length_b   1.000
_cell.length_c   1.000
_cell.angle_alpha   90.00
_cell.angle_beta   90.00
_cell.angle_gamma   90.00
#
_symmetry.space_group_name_H-M   'P 1'
#
loop_
_entity.id
_entity.type
_entity.pdbx_description
1 polymer ?
#
loop_
_entity_poly.entity_id
_entity_poly.type
_entity_poly.pdbx_seq_one_letter_code
_entity_poly.pdbx_strand_id
1 'polypeptide(L)'
;MIRPVKVTALPNFKLRVVYADGVSGMVDLSDSVGRGVFAPLRDEAFFKTVHVGDHGQIAWSDEIEICPDATYLEITGNISREPAHA
;
A
#
# COMPACT_ATOMS: atom_id res chain seq x y z
N MET A 1 -0.81 16.44 -3.04
CA MET A 1 -0.35 15.05 -3.15
C MET A 1 -1.30 14.23 -3.99
N ILE A 2 -0.77 13.26 -4.69
CA ILE A 2 -1.59 12.40 -5.53
C ILE A 2 -2.27 11.37 -4.66
N ARG A 3 -3.57 11.20 -4.86
CA ARG A 3 -4.35 10.28 -4.04
C ARG A 3 -4.62 8.98 -4.78
N PRO A 4 -4.60 7.85 -4.07
CA PRO A 4 -5.04 6.61 -4.68
C PRO A 4 -6.56 6.68 -4.91
N VAL A 5 -6.99 6.11 -6.02
CA VAL A 5 -8.41 6.03 -6.34
C VAL A 5 -8.92 4.60 -6.28
N LYS A 6 -8.02 3.64 -6.28
CA LYS A 6 -8.42 2.24 -6.20
C LYS A 6 -7.28 1.42 -5.63
N VAL A 7 -7.61 0.46 -4.81
CA VAL A 7 -6.64 -0.50 -4.32
C VAL A 7 -7.27 -1.89 -4.37
N THR A 8 -6.48 -2.87 -4.77
CA THR A 8 -6.95 -4.25 -4.93
C THR A 8 -5.97 -5.18 -4.25
N ALA A 9 -6.48 -6.10 -3.46
CA ALA A 9 -5.63 -7.12 -2.84
C ALA A 9 -5.30 -8.19 -3.86
N LEU A 10 -4.04 -8.57 -3.89
CA LEU A 10 -3.52 -9.59 -4.81
C LEU A 10 -2.97 -10.75 -4.01
N PRO A 11 -2.73 -11.91 -4.65
CA PRO A 11 -2.15 -13.04 -3.95
C PRO A 11 -0.77 -12.70 -3.39
N ASN A 12 -0.37 -13.44 -2.36
CA ASN A 12 0.94 -13.32 -1.73
C ASN A 12 1.15 -11.98 -1.06
N PHE A 13 0.07 -11.40 -0.53
CA PHE A 13 0.13 -10.16 0.27
C PHE A 13 0.68 -8.99 -0.53
N LYS A 14 0.21 -8.87 -1.76
CA LYS A 14 0.54 -7.74 -2.60
C LYS A 14 -0.70 -6.89 -2.83
N LEU A 15 -0.48 -5.63 -3.15
CA LEU A 15 -1.56 -4.71 -3.47
C LEU A 15 -1.30 -4.09 -4.82
N ARG A 16 -2.37 -3.92 -5.58
CA ARG A 16 -2.32 -3.09 -6.77
C ARG A 16 -3.00 -1.79 -6.44
N VAL A 17 -2.31 -0.69 -6.68
CA VAL A 17 -2.82 0.63 -6.35
C VAL A 17 -2.85 1.48 -7.60
N VAL A 18 -3.97 2.16 -7.82
CA VAL A 18 -4.13 3.09 -8.94
C VAL A 18 -4.33 4.47 -8.36
N TYR A 19 -3.61 5.44 -8.88
CA TYR A 19 -3.66 6.81 -8.40
C TYR A 19 -4.41 7.71 -9.36
N ALA A 20 -4.82 8.87 -8.84
CA ALA A 20 -5.64 9.80 -9.61
C ALA A 20 -4.96 10.32 -10.87
N ASP A 21 -3.64 10.33 -10.89
CA ASP A 21 -2.89 10.78 -12.06
C ASP A 21 -2.65 9.69 -13.09
N GLY A 22 -3.24 8.50 -12.87
CA GLY A 22 -3.08 7.40 -13.80
C GLY A 22 -1.93 6.46 -13.49
N VAL A 23 -1.10 6.81 -12.53
CA VAL A 23 -0.01 5.92 -12.12
C VAL A 23 -0.59 4.71 -11.42
N SER A 24 -0.08 3.54 -11.70
CA SER A 24 -0.48 2.33 -11.01
C SER A 24 0.71 1.40 -10.85
N GLY A 25 0.60 0.48 -9.91
CA GLY A 25 1.67 -0.48 -9.70
C GLY A 25 1.34 -1.39 -8.54
N MET A 26 2.27 -2.27 -8.21
CA MET A 26 2.11 -3.24 -7.15
C MET A 26 3.03 -2.94 -6.00
N VAL A 27 2.53 -3.17 -4.80
CA VAL A 27 3.30 -3.05 -3.58
C VAL A 27 3.32 -4.42 -2.92
N ASP A 28 4.49 -4.86 -2.54
CA ASP A 28 4.66 -6.17 -1.91
C ASP A 28 4.75 -5.97 -0.41
N LEU A 29 3.76 -6.46 0.32
CA LEU A 29 3.72 -6.33 1.77
C LEU A 29 4.09 -7.61 2.49
N SER A 30 4.57 -8.61 1.76
CA SER A 30 4.85 -9.91 2.36
C SER A 30 5.84 -9.82 3.50
N ASP A 31 6.77 -8.87 3.46
CA ASP A 31 7.73 -8.70 4.54
C ASP A 31 7.14 -8.02 5.77
N SER A 32 6.03 -7.33 5.60
CA SER A 32 5.41 -6.56 6.68
C SER A 32 4.28 -7.29 7.38
N VAL A 33 3.57 -8.15 6.65
CA VAL A 33 2.42 -8.83 7.26
C VAL A 33 2.90 -9.70 8.40
N GLY A 34 2.12 -9.74 9.45
CA GLY A 34 2.48 -10.53 10.61
C GLY A 34 3.37 -9.81 11.60
N ARG A 35 3.72 -8.55 11.34
CA ARG A 35 4.59 -7.79 12.23
C ARG A 35 3.83 -6.60 12.81
N GLY A 36 3.94 -6.44 14.12
CA GLY A 36 3.38 -5.29 14.81
C GLY A 36 1.91 -5.11 14.48
N VAL A 37 1.51 -3.90 14.13
CA VAL A 37 0.12 -3.60 13.83
C VAL A 37 -0.36 -4.32 12.58
N PHE A 38 0.55 -4.83 11.76
CA PHE A 38 0.18 -5.54 10.54
C PHE A 38 -0.02 -7.03 10.75
N ALA A 39 0.06 -7.51 11.99
CA ALA A 39 -0.13 -8.92 12.26
C ALA A 39 -1.47 -9.47 11.73
N PRO A 40 -2.59 -8.73 11.85
CA PRO A 40 -3.86 -9.26 11.34
C PRO A 40 -3.88 -9.47 9.84
N LEU A 41 -2.98 -8.86 9.09
CA LEU A 41 -2.97 -8.98 7.63
C LEU A 41 -2.56 -10.37 7.17
N ARG A 42 -2.04 -11.19 8.06
CA ARG A 42 -1.75 -12.59 7.70
C ARG A 42 -3.01 -13.37 7.39
N ASP A 43 -4.15 -12.92 7.92
CA ASP A 43 -5.42 -13.50 7.56
C ASP A 43 -5.79 -12.99 6.18
N GLU A 44 -5.79 -13.87 5.21
CA GLU A 44 -6.04 -13.48 3.82
C GLU A 44 -7.41 -12.84 3.65
N ALA A 45 -8.39 -13.32 4.36
CA ALA A 45 -9.74 -12.73 4.27
C ALA A 45 -9.72 -11.29 4.74
N PHE A 46 -8.99 -11.01 5.82
CA PHE A 46 -8.88 -9.64 6.31
C PHE A 46 -8.07 -8.79 5.34
N PHE A 47 -6.99 -9.36 4.80
CA PHE A 47 -6.17 -8.63 3.84
C PHE A 47 -6.98 -8.14 2.65
N LYS A 48 -7.97 -8.92 2.24
CA LYS A 48 -8.80 -8.56 1.09
C LYS A 48 -9.77 -7.42 1.37
N THR A 49 -9.90 -6.99 2.62
CA THR A 49 -10.78 -5.87 2.95
C THR A 49 -10.14 -4.51 2.69
N VAL A 50 -8.95 -4.48 2.14
CA VAL A 50 -8.25 -3.24 1.88
C VAL A 50 -9.10 -2.30 1.02
N HIS A 51 -9.02 -1.00 1.33
CA HIS A 51 -9.81 0.01 0.62
C HIS A 51 -9.11 1.35 0.74
N VAL A 52 -9.57 2.30 -0.06
CA VAL A 52 -9.12 3.68 0.05
C VAL A 52 -10.04 4.37 1.05
N GLY A 53 -9.46 4.91 2.11
CA GLY A 53 -10.24 5.56 3.16
C GLY A 53 -10.64 6.98 2.81
N ASP A 54 -11.33 7.60 3.77
CA ASP A 54 -11.91 8.93 3.54
C ASP A 54 -10.85 10.00 3.29
N HIS A 55 -9.65 9.79 3.77
CA HIS A 55 -8.57 10.76 3.59
C HIS A 55 -7.60 10.34 2.49
N GLY A 56 -7.99 9.36 1.70
CA GLY A 56 -7.12 8.87 0.63
C GLY A 56 -6.08 7.88 1.08
N GLN A 57 -6.11 7.47 2.34
CA GLN A 57 -5.16 6.50 2.85
C GLN A 57 -5.55 5.09 2.38
N ILE A 58 -4.57 4.23 2.29
CA ILE A 58 -4.81 2.83 1.95
C ILE A 58 -4.97 2.10 3.28
N ALA A 59 -6.16 1.58 3.54
CA ALA A 59 -6.51 1.12 4.88
C ALA A 59 -7.24 -0.21 4.88
N TRP A 60 -7.11 -0.93 5.99
CA TRP A 60 -7.90 -2.13 6.28
C TRP A 60 -8.85 -1.86 7.43
N SER A 61 -8.44 -0.98 8.35
CA SER A 61 -9.26 -0.61 9.49
C SER A 61 -8.76 0.73 9.99
N ASP A 62 -9.40 1.24 11.05
CA ASP A 62 -8.98 2.50 11.63
C ASP A 62 -7.56 2.45 12.17
N GLU A 63 -7.09 1.26 12.49
CA GLU A 63 -5.77 1.10 13.09
C GLU A 63 -4.71 0.60 12.13
N ILE A 64 -5.10 0.10 10.98
CA ILE A 64 -4.16 -0.50 10.05
C ILE A 64 -4.28 0.19 8.71
N GLU A 65 -3.30 1.02 8.41
CA GLU A 65 -3.27 1.77 7.16
C GLU A 65 -1.83 2.02 6.76
N ILE A 66 -1.62 2.30 5.49
CA ILE A 66 -0.28 2.64 5.00
C ILE A 66 -0.35 3.99 4.31
N CYS A 67 0.80 4.66 4.30
CA CYS A 67 0.91 6.00 3.74
C CYS A 67 0.79 5.95 2.23
N PRO A 68 -0.18 6.64 1.64
CA PRO A 68 -0.31 6.63 0.18
C PRO A 68 0.84 7.32 -0.52
N ASP A 69 1.46 8.31 0.11
CA ASP A 69 2.58 9.01 -0.51
C ASP A 69 3.80 8.13 -0.61
N ALA A 70 4.11 7.41 0.45
CA ALA A 70 5.24 6.48 0.44
C ALA A 70 5.01 5.37 -0.57
N THR A 71 3.77 4.89 -0.65
CA THR A 71 3.41 3.86 -1.61
C THR A 71 3.57 4.37 -3.04
N TYR A 72 3.17 5.61 -3.28
CA TYR A 72 3.31 6.22 -4.61
C TYR A 72 4.78 6.29 -5.00
N LEU A 73 5.63 6.71 -4.09
CA LEU A 73 7.06 6.79 -4.37
C LEU A 73 7.66 5.43 -4.64
N GLU A 74 7.20 4.44 -3.90
CA GLU A 74 7.69 3.09 -4.10
C GLU A 74 7.30 2.57 -5.48
N ILE A 75 6.06 2.80 -5.89
CA ILE A 75 5.58 2.33 -7.19
C ILE A 75 6.30 3.02 -8.32
N THR A 76 6.52 4.31 -8.20
CA THR A 76 7.18 5.06 -9.27
C THR A 76 8.69 4.89 -9.28
N GLY A 77 9.25 4.24 -8.26
CA GLY A 77 10.69 4.05 -8.17
C GLY A 77 11.43 5.29 -7.75
N ASN A 78 10.73 6.30 -7.27
CA ASN A 78 11.37 7.53 -6.84
C ASN A 78 11.91 7.47 -5.44
N ILE A 79 11.60 6.43 -4.69
CA ILE A 79 12.25 6.27 -3.43
C ILE A 79 13.66 5.98 -3.73
N SER A 80 14.48 6.80 -3.24
CA SER A 80 15.82 6.64 -3.48
C SER A 80 16.34 5.45 -2.83
N ARG A 81 16.49 4.43 -3.50
CA ARG A 81 17.20 3.46 -2.95
C ARG A 81 18.50 3.71 -3.41
N GLU A 82 18.57 4.68 -4.01
CA GLU A 82 19.63 5.09 -4.20
C GLU A 82 20.12 5.94 -3.59
N PRO A 83 20.67 5.72 -3.24
CA PRO A 83 21.11 6.40 -2.50
C PRO A 83 21.75 7.45 -2.77
N ALA A 84 21.52 7.59 -2.92
CA ALA A 84 21.80 8.24 -2.93
C ALA A 84 22.02 8.97 -3.42
N HIS A 85 21.58 9.22 -3.65
CA HIS A 85 21.58 9.55 -4.05
C HIS A 85 22.16 10.02 -3.97
N ALA A 86 22.48 9.68 -3.87
CA ALA A 86 23.00 9.85 -3.71
C ALA A 86 23.27 9.97 -3.87
#